data_106bc23dddb44ebb833faf8c9bd5a4f7
#
_entry.id   106bc23dddb44ebb833faf8c9bd5a4f7
#
_cell.length_a   1.000
_cell.length_b   1.000
_cell.length_c   1.000
_cell.angle_alpha   90.00
_cell.angle_beta   90.00
_cell.angle_gamma   90.00
#
_symmetry.space_group_name_H-M   'P 1'
#
loop_
_entity.id
_entity.type
_entity.pdbx_description
1 polymer ?
#
loop_
_entity_poly.entity_id
_entity_poly.type
_entity_poly.pdbx_seq_one_letter_code
_entity_poly.pdbx_strand_id
1 'polypeptide(L)'
;MSIKIGIIGYGNLGRGVECAVKQNKDMELVAVFTRRNPESVKILTETAKVVNIADIADWKDKIDVAIICGGSATDLPVQTPEYSKLFNCIDSFDTHAKIPEHFENVNKVCLENEKVSVISIGWDPGLFSLNRLMGNAILTNGKDYTFWGKGVSQGHSDAVRRIKGVKNAKQYTIPVESALESVRNGENPELTTRQKHTRECFVVLEEGADAKAVEQEIVTMPNYFADYDTTVHFISEEEFNANHSGIPHGGFVLRSGKTGWNEETNHMIEFSLKLESNPEFTACVLTAYARAAYRLAMKKDYGCKTIFDIAPALLCEKDGAELRKSLL
;
A
#
# COMPACT_ATOMS: atom_id res chain seq x y z
N MET A 1 25.70 -9.34 9.72
CA MET A 1 25.58 -9.46 8.26
C MET A 1 24.39 -8.60 7.86
N SER A 2 24.53 -7.81 6.80
CA SER A 2 23.45 -6.98 6.26
C SER A 2 22.55 -7.83 5.37
N ILE A 3 21.24 -7.57 5.39
CA ILE A 3 20.26 -8.20 4.50
C ILE A 3 20.37 -7.56 3.13
N LYS A 4 20.66 -8.35 2.11
CA LYS A 4 20.85 -7.88 0.73
C LYS A 4 19.51 -7.73 0.02
N ILE A 5 19.16 -6.48 -0.29
CA ILE A 5 17.89 -6.13 -0.92
C ILE A 5 18.07 -5.87 -2.42
N GLY A 6 17.19 -6.47 -3.22
CA GLY A 6 16.96 -6.12 -4.63
C GLY A 6 15.65 -5.40 -4.81
N ILE A 7 15.59 -4.37 -5.64
CA ILE A 7 14.35 -3.67 -6.01
C ILE A 7 13.98 -4.05 -7.44
N ILE A 8 12.75 -4.51 -7.65
CA ILE A 8 12.22 -4.82 -8.99
C ILE A 8 11.20 -3.75 -9.40
N GLY A 9 11.60 -2.88 -10.33
CA GLY A 9 10.83 -1.70 -10.73
C GLY A 9 11.22 -0.44 -9.94
N TYR A 10 11.50 0.65 -10.65
CA TYR A 10 12.00 1.89 -10.06
C TYR A 10 11.13 3.09 -10.44
N GLY A 11 9.87 3.04 -9.97
CA GLY A 11 8.90 4.14 -9.97
C GLY A 11 8.90 4.86 -8.62
N ASN A 12 7.77 5.48 -8.25
CA ASN A 12 7.63 6.16 -6.95
C ASN A 12 7.85 5.21 -5.78
N LEU A 13 7.28 4.00 -5.84
CA LEU A 13 7.44 3.00 -4.79
C LEU A 13 8.89 2.51 -4.70
N GLY A 14 9.54 2.19 -5.83
CA GLY A 14 10.93 1.73 -5.83
C GLY A 14 11.92 2.77 -5.31
N ARG A 15 11.70 4.06 -5.59
CA ARG A 15 12.47 5.16 -4.99
C ARG A 15 12.25 5.24 -3.48
N GLY A 16 11.01 5.07 -3.04
CA GLY A 16 10.69 4.99 -1.62
C GLY A 16 11.41 3.83 -0.93
N VAL A 17 11.46 2.64 -1.57
CA VAL A 17 12.18 1.47 -1.05
C VAL A 17 13.67 1.73 -0.93
N GLU A 18 14.31 2.35 -1.92
CA GLU A 18 15.72 2.75 -1.83
C GLU A 18 15.96 3.65 -0.60
N CYS A 19 15.10 4.66 -0.39
CA CYS A 19 15.18 5.55 0.76
C CYS A 19 14.97 4.78 2.08
N ALA A 20 13.98 3.89 2.14
CA ALA A 20 13.69 3.09 3.32
C ALA A 20 14.83 2.13 3.67
N VAL A 21 15.42 1.46 2.68
CA VAL A 21 16.59 0.57 2.90
C VAL A 21 17.76 1.36 3.48
N LYS A 22 18.05 2.56 2.96
CA LYS A 22 19.11 3.42 3.49
C LYS A 22 18.91 3.78 4.98
N GLN A 23 17.69 3.85 5.45
CA GLN A 23 17.36 4.15 6.86
C GLN A 23 17.50 2.93 7.79
N ASN A 24 17.61 1.71 7.24
CA ASN A 24 17.70 0.46 7.98
C ASN A 24 19.15 -0.06 7.98
N LYS A 25 19.84 0.04 9.14
CA LYS A 25 21.28 -0.28 9.28
C LYS A 25 21.62 -1.75 9.05
N ASP A 26 20.65 -2.64 9.21
CA ASP A 26 20.77 -4.07 8.99
C ASP A 26 20.48 -4.51 7.55
N MET A 27 20.30 -3.55 6.63
CA MET A 27 19.99 -3.80 5.22
C MET A 27 20.97 -3.06 4.29
N GLU A 28 21.15 -3.61 3.10
CA GLU A 28 21.89 -2.96 2.02
C GLU A 28 21.18 -3.16 0.68
N LEU A 29 21.06 -2.08 -0.10
CA LEU A 29 20.58 -2.18 -1.47
C LEU A 29 21.74 -2.63 -2.37
N VAL A 30 21.57 -3.76 -3.07
CA VAL A 30 22.61 -4.31 -3.96
C VAL A 30 22.28 -4.14 -5.44
N ALA A 31 21.00 -4.17 -5.80
CA ALA A 31 20.59 -3.99 -7.19
C ALA A 31 19.18 -3.39 -7.33
N VAL A 32 18.99 -2.66 -8.43
CA VAL A 32 17.69 -2.19 -8.93
C VAL A 32 17.48 -2.76 -10.33
N PHE A 33 16.42 -3.54 -10.51
CA PHE A 33 16.07 -4.16 -11.80
C PHE A 33 15.04 -3.31 -12.54
N THR A 34 15.26 -3.09 -13.82
CA THR A 34 14.41 -2.23 -14.65
C THR A 34 14.18 -2.82 -16.04
N ARG A 35 12.97 -2.58 -16.59
CA ARG A 35 12.65 -2.84 -18.00
C ARG A 35 13.15 -1.74 -18.94
N ARG A 36 13.48 -0.56 -18.37
CA ARG A 36 14.05 0.57 -19.12
C ARG A 36 15.54 0.33 -19.36
N ASN A 37 16.17 1.13 -20.27
CA ASN A 37 17.63 1.13 -20.36
C ASN A 37 18.22 1.46 -18.98
N PRO A 38 19.09 0.60 -18.40
CA PRO A 38 19.68 0.81 -17.08
C PRO A 38 20.38 2.17 -16.93
N GLU A 39 21.05 2.66 -17.98
CA GLU A 39 21.74 3.95 -17.98
C GLU A 39 20.79 5.16 -17.82
N SER A 40 19.52 4.98 -18.18
CA SER A 40 18.48 6.00 -18.01
C SER A 40 17.92 6.09 -16.60
N VAL A 41 18.24 5.14 -15.73
CA VAL A 41 17.72 5.06 -14.36
C VAL A 41 18.78 5.54 -13.39
N LYS A 42 18.50 6.65 -12.74
CA LYS A 42 19.40 7.23 -11.72
C LYS A 42 18.94 6.84 -10.33
N ILE A 43 19.76 6.09 -9.61
CA ILE A 43 19.61 5.75 -8.21
C ILE A 43 20.51 6.63 -7.35
N LEU A 44 20.24 6.73 -6.05
CA LEU A 44 21.04 7.54 -5.11
C LEU A 44 22.06 6.71 -4.34
N THR A 45 21.90 5.38 -4.31
CA THR A 45 22.78 4.44 -3.61
C THR A 45 23.94 4.05 -4.52
N GLU A 46 25.08 4.72 -4.40
CA GLU A 46 26.25 4.56 -5.29
C GLU A 46 26.81 3.13 -5.32
N THR A 47 26.64 2.36 -4.25
CA THR A 47 27.13 0.98 -4.14
C THR A 47 26.24 -0.05 -4.86
N ALA A 48 24.99 0.31 -5.16
CA ALA A 48 24.04 -0.56 -5.84
C ALA A 48 24.18 -0.47 -7.37
N LYS A 49 23.78 -1.52 -8.06
CA LYS A 49 23.80 -1.56 -9.53
C LYS A 49 22.40 -1.44 -10.10
N VAL A 50 22.27 -0.71 -11.20
CA VAL A 50 21.08 -0.75 -12.04
C VAL A 50 21.28 -1.82 -13.11
N VAL A 51 20.35 -2.76 -13.20
CA VAL A 51 20.47 -3.97 -14.02
C VAL A 51 19.24 -4.11 -14.91
N ASN A 52 19.41 -4.61 -16.12
CA ASN A 52 18.28 -4.97 -16.96
C ASN A 52 17.53 -6.16 -16.30
N ILE A 53 16.21 -6.12 -16.31
CA ILE A 53 15.39 -7.19 -15.72
C ILE A 53 15.64 -8.55 -16.38
N ALA A 54 16.08 -8.59 -17.65
CA ALA A 54 16.40 -9.83 -18.35
C ALA A 54 17.57 -10.59 -17.71
N ASP A 55 18.46 -9.89 -17.00
CA ASP A 55 19.66 -10.45 -16.35
C ASP A 55 19.43 -10.79 -14.88
N ILE A 56 18.18 -10.77 -14.39
CA ILE A 56 17.83 -10.93 -12.98
C ILE A 56 18.27 -12.29 -12.41
N ALA A 57 18.27 -13.34 -13.23
CA ALA A 57 18.65 -14.69 -12.80
C ALA A 57 20.11 -14.78 -12.34
N ASP A 58 21.01 -13.94 -12.85
CA ASP A 58 22.42 -13.88 -12.48
C ASP A 58 22.64 -13.31 -11.06
N TRP A 59 21.59 -12.86 -10.44
CA TRP A 59 21.58 -12.27 -9.09
C TRP A 59 21.01 -13.17 -8.01
N LYS A 60 20.62 -14.39 -8.35
CA LYS A 60 19.98 -15.36 -7.45
C LYS A 60 20.72 -15.53 -6.11
N ASP A 61 22.05 -15.59 -6.16
CA ASP A 61 22.86 -15.82 -4.95
C ASP A 61 23.44 -14.52 -4.34
N LYS A 62 23.01 -13.37 -4.87
CA LYS A 62 23.49 -12.04 -4.46
C LYS A 62 22.44 -11.22 -3.71
N ILE A 63 21.20 -11.68 -3.69
CA ILE A 63 20.05 -11.01 -3.08
C ILE A 63 19.37 -11.96 -2.11
N ASP A 64 19.12 -11.49 -0.90
CA ASP A 64 18.38 -12.24 0.12
C ASP A 64 16.86 -12.05 -0.04
N VAL A 65 16.44 -10.82 -0.33
CA VAL A 65 15.01 -10.48 -0.52
C VAL A 65 14.86 -9.48 -1.66
N ALA A 66 13.93 -9.76 -2.57
CA ALA A 66 13.49 -8.85 -3.63
C ALA A 66 12.19 -8.15 -3.25
N ILE A 67 12.16 -6.81 -3.32
CA ILE A 67 10.95 -6.01 -3.14
C ILE A 67 10.42 -5.63 -4.52
N ILE A 68 9.20 -6.11 -4.85
CA ILE A 68 8.60 -5.97 -6.16
C ILE A 68 7.71 -4.73 -6.19
N CYS A 69 8.12 -3.73 -6.98
CA CYS A 69 7.49 -2.42 -7.08
C CYS A 69 6.77 -2.20 -8.42
N GLY A 70 6.27 -3.26 -9.00
CA GLY A 70 5.45 -3.25 -10.23
C GLY A 70 4.02 -2.76 -9.97
N GLY A 71 3.26 -2.55 -11.05
CA GLY A 71 1.83 -2.19 -10.97
C GLY A 71 1.00 -3.32 -10.39
N SER A 72 0.19 -3.01 -9.36
CA SER A 72 -0.56 -4.01 -8.62
C SER A 72 -1.51 -4.83 -9.51
N ALA A 73 -2.29 -4.18 -10.36
CA ALA A 73 -3.30 -4.85 -11.18
C ALA A 73 -2.70 -5.62 -12.38
N THR A 74 -1.53 -5.23 -12.88
CA THR A 74 -0.99 -5.70 -14.15
C THR A 74 0.32 -6.47 -14.02
N ASP A 75 1.24 -5.99 -13.19
CA ASP A 75 2.57 -6.58 -13.09
C ASP A 75 2.65 -7.65 -11.98
N LEU A 76 2.18 -7.35 -10.76
CA LEU A 76 2.37 -8.22 -9.59
C LEU A 76 1.78 -9.63 -9.73
N PRO A 77 0.60 -9.85 -10.36
CA PRO A 77 0.07 -11.21 -10.55
C PRO A 77 1.01 -12.16 -11.32
N VAL A 78 1.87 -11.60 -12.16
CA VAL A 78 2.85 -12.33 -12.97
C VAL A 78 4.22 -12.31 -12.31
N GLN A 79 4.68 -11.14 -11.87
CA GLN A 79 6.04 -10.92 -11.36
C GLN A 79 6.28 -11.63 -10.03
N THR A 80 5.32 -11.59 -9.10
CA THR A 80 5.54 -12.19 -7.79
C THR A 80 5.75 -13.70 -7.87
N PRO A 81 4.91 -14.51 -8.54
CA PRO A 81 5.18 -15.92 -8.73
C PRO A 81 6.48 -16.19 -9.52
N GLU A 82 6.79 -15.37 -10.54
CA GLU A 82 8.00 -15.55 -11.34
C GLU A 82 9.27 -15.37 -10.51
N TYR A 83 9.37 -14.26 -9.77
CA TYR A 83 10.58 -13.95 -9.01
C TYR A 83 10.68 -14.72 -7.70
N SER A 84 9.57 -15.24 -7.17
CA SER A 84 9.58 -16.18 -6.03
C SER A 84 10.27 -17.50 -6.33
N LYS A 85 10.56 -17.82 -7.60
CA LYS A 85 11.43 -18.95 -7.96
C LYS A 85 12.90 -18.69 -7.62
N LEU A 86 13.29 -17.43 -7.58
CA LEU A 86 14.69 -17.02 -7.42
C LEU A 86 14.97 -16.46 -6.02
N PHE A 87 14.06 -15.65 -5.47
CA PHE A 87 14.26 -14.86 -4.26
C PHE A 87 13.15 -15.06 -3.25
N ASN A 88 13.41 -14.71 -1.99
CA ASN A 88 12.31 -14.32 -1.10
C ASN A 88 11.77 -12.98 -1.59
N CYS A 89 10.44 -12.82 -1.62
CA CYS A 89 9.82 -11.66 -2.24
C CYS A 89 8.86 -10.92 -1.30
N ILE A 90 8.73 -9.61 -1.56
CA ILE A 90 7.69 -8.77 -0.95
C ILE A 90 6.95 -8.07 -2.06
N ASP A 91 5.62 -8.03 -1.98
CA ASP A 91 4.79 -7.23 -2.89
C ASP A 91 3.72 -6.41 -2.15
N SER A 92 3.14 -5.46 -2.88
CA SER A 92 2.04 -4.62 -2.43
C SER A 92 0.77 -4.85 -3.26
N PHE A 93 0.46 -6.11 -3.57
CA PHE A 93 -0.74 -6.45 -4.34
C PHE A 93 -2.02 -6.05 -3.61
N ASP A 94 -2.85 -5.18 -4.22
CA ASP A 94 -4.00 -4.54 -3.59
C ASP A 94 -5.36 -4.80 -4.26
N THR A 95 -5.41 -5.68 -5.24
CA THR A 95 -6.70 -6.09 -5.83
C THR A 95 -7.40 -7.08 -4.89
N HIS A 96 -8.08 -6.53 -3.87
CA HIS A 96 -8.63 -7.28 -2.73
C HIS A 96 -9.36 -8.57 -3.10
N ALA A 97 -10.24 -8.53 -4.10
CA ALA A 97 -11.00 -9.71 -4.53
C ALA A 97 -10.14 -10.86 -5.08
N LYS A 98 -8.90 -10.56 -5.49
CA LYS A 98 -7.97 -11.52 -6.08
C LYS A 98 -6.82 -11.93 -5.16
N ILE A 99 -6.76 -11.40 -3.95
CA ILE A 99 -5.71 -11.77 -2.98
C ILE A 99 -5.70 -13.28 -2.68
N PRO A 100 -6.82 -13.97 -2.48
CA PRO A 100 -6.80 -15.43 -2.25
C PRO A 100 -6.18 -16.21 -3.41
N GLU A 101 -6.53 -15.89 -4.66
CA GLU A 101 -5.97 -16.52 -5.85
C GLU A 101 -4.47 -16.23 -5.98
N HIS A 102 -4.07 -14.98 -5.75
CA HIS A 102 -2.66 -14.56 -5.78
C HIS A 102 -1.84 -15.31 -4.72
N PHE A 103 -2.39 -15.47 -3.51
CA PHE A 103 -1.77 -16.23 -2.41
C PHE A 103 -1.49 -17.67 -2.85
N GLU A 104 -2.48 -18.39 -3.37
CA GLU A 104 -2.31 -19.79 -3.77
C GLU A 104 -1.26 -19.95 -4.87
N ASN A 105 -1.27 -19.07 -5.86
CA ASN A 105 -0.30 -19.07 -6.95
C ASN A 105 1.14 -18.85 -6.45
N VAL A 106 1.34 -17.87 -5.57
CA VAL A 106 2.65 -17.56 -4.99
C VAL A 106 3.09 -18.66 -4.03
N ASN A 107 2.18 -19.19 -3.19
CA ASN A 107 2.48 -20.21 -2.19
C ASN A 107 3.02 -21.49 -2.82
N LYS A 108 2.37 -21.95 -3.90
CA LYS A 108 2.84 -23.12 -4.66
C LYS A 108 4.29 -22.95 -5.09
N VAL A 109 4.61 -21.81 -5.72
CA VAL A 109 5.96 -21.53 -6.22
C VAL A 109 6.98 -21.42 -5.07
N CYS A 110 6.61 -20.76 -3.98
CA CYS A 110 7.47 -20.61 -2.82
C CYS A 110 7.85 -21.96 -2.19
N LEU A 111 6.89 -22.87 -2.02
CA LEU A 111 7.11 -24.20 -1.47
C LEU A 111 8.00 -25.04 -2.38
N GLU A 112 7.77 -25.02 -3.69
CA GLU A 112 8.56 -25.75 -4.69
C GLU A 112 10.04 -25.27 -4.76
N ASN A 113 10.31 -24.00 -4.40
CA ASN A 113 11.63 -23.38 -4.54
C ASN A 113 12.30 -23.03 -3.20
N GLU A 114 11.73 -23.46 -2.07
CA GLU A 114 12.23 -23.16 -0.72
C GLU A 114 12.42 -21.66 -0.47
N LYS A 115 11.38 -20.85 -0.81
CA LYS A 115 11.37 -19.40 -0.66
C LYS A 115 10.25 -18.94 0.26
N VAL A 116 10.37 -17.71 0.73
CA VAL A 116 9.34 -17.00 1.48
C VAL A 116 8.92 -15.79 0.70
N SER A 117 7.62 -15.64 0.44
CA SER A 117 7.07 -14.40 -0.11
C SER A 117 6.01 -13.86 0.82
N VAL A 118 6.05 -12.55 1.10
CA VAL A 118 5.01 -11.89 1.88
C VAL A 118 4.27 -10.95 0.96
N ILE A 119 3.00 -11.24 0.70
CA ILE A 119 2.19 -10.55 -0.30
C ILE A 119 1.21 -9.57 0.33
N SER A 120 0.72 -8.64 -0.51
CA SER A 120 -0.32 -7.68 -0.13
C SER A 120 0.09 -6.82 1.07
N ILE A 121 1.34 -6.37 1.07
CA ILE A 121 1.93 -5.59 2.15
C ILE A 121 1.91 -4.10 1.78
N GLY A 122 1.31 -3.33 2.68
CA GLY A 122 1.22 -1.89 2.60
C GLY A 122 0.50 -1.36 3.84
N TRP A 123 -0.17 -0.22 3.71
CA TRP A 123 -0.98 0.28 4.81
C TRP A 123 -2.45 -0.19 4.69
N ASP A 124 -3.00 -0.37 3.45
CA ASP A 124 -4.28 -1.03 3.20
C ASP A 124 -4.35 -1.57 1.75
N PRO A 125 -4.25 -2.90 1.56
CA PRO A 125 -4.09 -3.95 2.56
C PRO A 125 -2.75 -3.85 3.30
N GLY A 126 -2.71 -4.39 4.52
CA GLY A 126 -1.53 -4.39 5.37
C GLY A 126 -1.85 -3.92 6.79
N LEU A 127 -1.32 -2.76 7.21
CA LEU A 127 -1.48 -2.28 8.58
C LEU A 127 -2.95 -2.11 8.99
N PHE A 128 -3.81 -1.61 8.11
CA PHE A 128 -5.25 -1.52 8.37
C PHE A 128 -5.88 -2.92 8.50
N SER A 129 -5.45 -3.88 7.69
CA SER A 129 -5.91 -5.26 7.78
C SER A 129 -5.55 -5.89 9.13
N LEU A 130 -4.32 -5.65 9.60
CA LEU A 130 -3.88 -6.12 10.92
C LEU A 130 -4.69 -5.47 12.05
N ASN A 131 -4.95 -4.16 11.96
CA ASN A 131 -5.74 -3.46 12.96
C ASN A 131 -7.20 -3.93 12.98
N ARG A 132 -7.81 -4.23 11.82
CA ARG A 132 -9.13 -4.89 11.75
C ARG A 132 -9.10 -6.26 12.42
N LEU A 133 -8.10 -7.09 12.14
CA LEU A 133 -7.95 -8.40 12.79
C LEU A 133 -7.85 -8.26 14.32
N MET A 134 -6.97 -7.38 14.79
CA MET A 134 -6.78 -7.14 16.24
C MET A 134 -8.06 -6.64 16.91
N GLY A 135 -8.74 -5.69 16.28
CA GLY A 135 -10.03 -5.19 16.76
C GLY A 135 -11.08 -6.31 16.88
N ASN A 136 -11.21 -7.14 15.85
CA ASN A 136 -12.12 -8.28 15.84
C ASN A 136 -11.79 -9.32 16.91
N ALA A 137 -10.51 -9.61 17.11
CA ALA A 137 -10.07 -10.61 18.08
C ALA A 137 -10.24 -10.15 19.53
N ILE A 138 -10.03 -8.86 19.82
CA ILE A 138 -10.07 -8.31 21.18
C ILE A 138 -11.52 -7.93 21.58
N LEU A 139 -12.23 -7.24 20.69
CA LEU A 139 -13.57 -6.73 20.93
C LEU A 139 -14.57 -7.47 20.03
N THR A 140 -14.86 -8.74 20.38
CA THR A 140 -15.63 -9.68 19.54
C THR A 140 -17.05 -9.19 19.26
N ASN A 141 -17.72 -8.60 20.25
CA ASN A 141 -19.03 -7.96 20.06
C ASN A 141 -18.86 -6.51 19.61
N GLY A 142 -18.63 -6.32 18.31
CA GLY A 142 -18.42 -4.99 17.76
C GLY A 142 -18.51 -4.95 16.23
N LYS A 143 -18.43 -3.73 15.70
CA LYS A 143 -18.52 -3.44 14.27
C LYS A 143 -17.29 -2.69 13.79
N ASP A 144 -16.76 -3.09 12.62
CA ASP A 144 -15.62 -2.45 12.00
C ASP A 144 -16.04 -1.34 11.05
N TYR A 145 -15.28 -0.27 11.07
CA TYR A 145 -15.38 0.81 10.11
C TYR A 145 -14.01 1.15 9.55
N THR A 146 -13.96 1.41 8.26
CA THR A 146 -12.77 1.95 7.60
C THR A 146 -13.15 3.21 6.84
N PHE A 147 -12.44 4.29 7.11
CA PHE A 147 -12.52 5.55 6.39
C PHE A 147 -11.16 5.85 5.75
N TRP A 148 -11.15 6.09 4.44
CA TRP A 148 -9.94 6.46 3.71
C TRP A 148 -9.90 7.96 3.47
N GLY A 149 -8.72 8.57 3.62
CA GLY A 149 -8.47 9.99 3.32
C GLY A 149 -8.19 10.82 4.58
N LYS A 150 -8.00 12.14 4.42
CA LYS A 150 -7.97 12.82 3.13
C LYS A 150 -6.79 12.30 2.30
N GLY A 151 -7.03 11.83 1.07
CA GLY A 151 -5.94 11.24 0.31
C GLY A 151 -6.17 11.08 -1.18
N VAL A 152 -5.07 11.07 -1.92
CA VAL A 152 -5.04 10.92 -3.37
C VAL A 152 -5.21 9.45 -3.77
N SER A 153 -6.28 9.14 -4.50
CA SER A 153 -6.39 7.86 -5.19
C SER A 153 -5.72 7.96 -6.58
N GLN A 154 -4.65 7.21 -6.77
CA GLN A 154 -3.92 7.23 -8.04
C GLN A 154 -4.75 6.63 -9.17
N GLY A 155 -5.45 5.49 -8.92
CA GLY A 155 -6.30 4.85 -9.91
C GLY A 155 -7.47 5.73 -10.37
N HIS A 156 -8.15 6.43 -9.44
CA HIS A 156 -9.21 7.38 -9.79
C HIS A 156 -8.66 8.60 -10.53
N SER A 157 -7.50 9.12 -10.10
CA SER A 157 -6.83 10.20 -10.81
C SER A 157 -6.45 9.82 -12.24
N ASP A 158 -5.99 8.58 -12.45
CA ASP A 158 -5.69 8.04 -13.78
C ASP A 158 -6.94 7.92 -14.65
N ALA A 159 -8.07 7.48 -14.07
CA ALA A 159 -9.33 7.38 -14.79
C ALA A 159 -9.77 8.76 -15.31
N VAL A 160 -9.70 9.79 -14.45
CA VAL A 160 -10.04 11.18 -14.86
C VAL A 160 -9.07 11.68 -15.93
N ARG A 161 -7.77 11.43 -15.83
CA ARG A 161 -6.79 11.86 -16.84
C ARG A 161 -6.98 11.24 -18.22
N ARG A 162 -7.73 10.15 -18.35
CA ARG A 162 -8.04 9.49 -19.63
C ARG A 162 -9.25 10.10 -20.33
N ILE A 163 -10.02 10.95 -19.65
CA ILE A 163 -11.17 11.65 -20.25
C ILE A 163 -10.66 12.65 -21.30
N LYS A 164 -11.29 12.65 -22.46
CA LYS A 164 -10.95 13.58 -23.54
C LYS A 164 -11.12 15.03 -23.08
N GLY A 165 -10.10 15.87 -23.31
CA GLY A 165 -10.08 17.26 -22.90
C GLY A 165 -9.51 17.50 -21.49
N VAL A 166 -9.07 16.45 -20.81
CA VAL A 166 -8.36 16.55 -19.52
C VAL A 166 -6.86 16.53 -19.75
N LYS A 167 -6.17 17.61 -19.42
CA LYS A 167 -4.71 17.72 -19.48
C LYS A 167 -4.05 17.07 -18.26
N ASN A 168 -4.60 17.30 -17.07
CA ASN A 168 -4.12 16.71 -15.82
C ASN A 168 -5.26 16.65 -14.80
N ALA A 169 -5.17 15.71 -13.85
CA ALA A 169 -6.16 15.60 -12.80
C ALA A 169 -5.60 14.92 -11.55
N LYS A 170 -6.16 15.31 -10.40
CA LYS A 170 -5.95 14.68 -9.12
C LYS A 170 -7.27 14.51 -8.38
N GLN A 171 -7.52 13.29 -7.90
CA GLN A 171 -8.72 12.97 -7.13
C GLN A 171 -8.36 12.69 -5.67
N TYR A 172 -9.14 13.28 -4.77
CA TYR A 172 -9.04 13.07 -3.32
C TYR A 172 -10.26 12.33 -2.80
N THR A 173 -10.03 11.29 -2.01
CA THR A 173 -11.04 10.65 -1.18
C THR A 173 -11.08 11.35 0.17
N ILE A 174 -12.27 11.71 0.64
CA ILE A 174 -12.47 12.49 1.87
C ILE A 174 -13.50 11.79 2.74
N PRO A 175 -13.17 11.44 3.99
CA PRO A 175 -14.16 10.93 4.94
C PRO A 175 -15.27 11.95 5.19
N VAL A 176 -16.51 11.49 5.30
CA VAL A 176 -17.63 12.31 5.79
C VAL A 176 -17.50 12.44 7.30
N GLU A 177 -17.17 13.64 7.77
CA GLU A 177 -16.85 13.89 9.19
C GLU A 177 -18.00 13.50 10.13
N SER A 178 -19.25 13.80 9.78
CA SER A 178 -20.41 13.42 10.59
C SER A 178 -20.57 11.91 10.73
N ALA A 179 -20.24 11.13 9.71
CA ALA A 179 -20.26 9.68 9.77
C ALA A 179 -19.13 9.13 10.65
N LEU A 180 -17.94 9.73 10.55
CA LEU A 180 -16.79 9.37 11.37
C LEU A 180 -17.07 9.66 12.86
N GLU A 181 -17.60 10.83 13.19
CA GLU A 181 -17.97 11.22 14.57
C GLU A 181 -19.10 10.34 15.13
N SER A 182 -20.11 10.00 14.31
CA SER A 182 -21.17 9.06 14.72
C SER A 182 -20.59 7.71 15.16
N VAL A 183 -19.61 7.18 14.42
CA VAL A 183 -18.90 5.95 14.81
C VAL A 183 -18.12 6.14 16.10
N ARG A 184 -17.37 7.26 16.24
CA ARG A 184 -16.60 7.59 17.44
C ARG A 184 -17.46 7.71 18.69
N ASN A 185 -18.69 8.19 18.52
CA ASN A 185 -19.66 8.28 19.60
C ASN A 185 -20.32 6.93 19.96
N GLY A 186 -19.97 5.84 19.25
CA GLY A 186 -20.49 4.50 19.52
C GLY A 186 -21.90 4.24 19.00
N GLU A 187 -22.40 5.05 18.06
CA GLU A 187 -23.75 4.90 17.51
C GLU A 187 -23.90 3.70 16.57
N ASN A 188 -22.79 3.16 16.07
CA ASN A 188 -22.70 1.99 15.19
C ASN A 188 -23.61 2.04 13.95
N PRO A 189 -23.61 3.13 13.17
CA PRO A 189 -24.50 3.32 12.04
C PRO A 189 -24.27 2.29 10.92
N GLU A 190 -25.32 1.97 10.15
CA GLU A 190 -25.17 1.35 8.85
C GLU A 190 -24.89 2.45 7.81
N LEU A 191 -23.69 2.39 7.20
CA LEU A 191 -23.22 3.42 6.28
C LEU A 191 -23.02 2.85 4.88
N THR A 192 -23.65 3.48 3.90
CA THR A 192 -23.37 3.24 2.49
C THR A 192 -22.02 3.86 2.10
N THR A 193 -21.50 3.50 0.93
CA THR A 193 -20.27 4.09 0.36
C THR A 193 -20.36 5.61 0.30
N ARG A 194 -21.49 6.16 -0.17
CA ARG A 194 -21.76 7.60 -0.28
C ARG A 194 -21.78 8.30 1.08
N GLN A 195 -22.30 7.64 2.10
CA GLN A 195 -22.34 8.19 3.46
C GLN A 195 -20.97 8.19 4.15
N LYS A 196 -20.06 7.33 3.71
CA LYS A 196 -18.71 7.25 4.30
C LYS A 196 -17.71 8.23 3.68
N HIS A 197 -17.80 8.47 2.37
CA HIS A 197 -16.79 9.23 1.64
C HIS A 197 -17.40 10.12 0.57
N THR A 198 -16.80 11.30 0.42
CA THR A 198 -16.96 12.16 -0.75
C THR A 198 -15.71 12.11 -1.64
N ARG A 199 -15.84 12.66 -2.85
CA ARG A 199 -14.76 12.77 -3.83
C ARG A 199 -14.56 14.22 -4.22
N GLU A 200 -13.31 14.68 -4.26
CA GLU A 200 -12.94 15.96 -4.86
C GLU A 200 -11.95 15.70 -6.00
N CYS A 201 -12.25 16.24 -7.17
CA CYS A 201 -11.42 16.18 -8.35
C CYS A 201 -10.91 17.57 -8.69
N PHE A 202 -9.59 17.74 -8.77
CA PHE A 202 -8.95 18.96 -9.28
C PHE A 202 -8.44 18.65 -10.68
N VAL A 203 -8.99 19.37 -11.66
CA VAL A 203 -8.85 19.06 -13.09
C VAL A 203 -8.29 20.25 -13.85
N VAL A 204 -7.23 20.03 -14.62
CA VAL A 204 -6.70 20.98 -15.60
C VAL A 204 -7.21 20.56 -16.96
N LEU A 205 -7.94 21.44 -17.63
CA LEU A 205 -8.48 21.18 -18.96
C LEU A 205 -7.46 21.47 -20.06
N GLU A 206 -7.62 20.78 -21.19
CA GLU A 206 -7.00 21.20 -22.45
C GLU A 206 -7.68 22.44 -22.98
N GLU A 207 -6.98 23.23 -23.81
CA GLU A 207 -7.54 24.42 -24.42
C GLU A 207 -8.77 24.08 -25.30
N GLY A 208 -9.89 24.79 -25.06
CA GLY A 208 -11.14 24.57 -25.78
C GLY A 208 -11.97 23.38 -25.34
N ALA A 209 -11.59 22.66 -24.28
CA ALA A 209 -12.37 21.56 -23.74
C ALA A 209 -13.69 22.05 -23.09
N ASP A 210 -14.75 21.25 -23.23
CA ASP A 210 -16.04 21.52 -22.59
C ASP A 210 -16.03 21.04 -21.13
N ALA A 211 -15.90 21.99 -20.20
CA ALA A 211 -15.86 21.72 -18.77
C ALA A 211 -17.11 20.96 -18.27
N LYS A 212 -18.31 21.29 -18.78
CA LYS A 212 -19.56 20.64 -18.36
C LYS A 212 -19.61 19.18 -18.83
N ALA A 213 -19.14 18.90 -20.04
CA ALA A 213 -19.08 17.54 -20.56
C ALA A 213 -18.08 16.70 -19.74
N VAL A 214 -16.91 17.25 -19.42
CA VAL A 214 -15.91 16.57 -18.59
C VAL A 214 -16.45 16.32 -17.19
N GLU A 215 -17.07 17.30 -16.53
CA GLU A 215 -17.68 17.14 -15.21
C GLU A 215 -18.73 16.04 -15.22
N GLN A 216 -19.64 16.05 -16.21
CA GLN A 216 -20.68 15.04 -16.32
C GLN A 216 -20.10 13.62 -16.50
N GLU A 217 -19.05 13.47 -17.31
CA GLU A 217 -18.37 12.19 -17.50
C GLU A 217 -17.70 11.71 -16.22
N ILE A 218 -17.09 12.60 -15.44
CA ILE A 218 -16.49 12.27 -14.15
C ILE A 218 -17.56 11.74 -13.18
N VAL A 219 -18.59 12.57 -12.88
CA VAL A 219 -19.54 12.27 -11.80
C VAL A 219 -20.42 11.05 -12.09
N THR A 220 -20.56 10.66 -13.35
CA THR A 220 -21.35 9.48 -13.76
C THR A 220 -20.49 8.24 -14.04
N MET A 221 -19.16 8.32 -13.91
CA MET A 221 -18.26 7.23 -14.26
C MET A 221 -18.50 6.01 -13.35
N PRO A 222 -18.92 4.87 -13.93
CA PRO A 222 -19.16 3.65 -13.17
C PRO A 222 -17.90 3.12 -12.48
N ASN A 223 -18.07 2.51 -11.32
CA ASN A 223 -17.01 1.92 -10.48
C ASN A 223 -15.99 2.91 -9.89
N TYR A 224 -16.06 4.19 -10.26
CA TYR A 224 -15.15 5.21 -9.75
C TYR A 224 -15.86 6.33 -8.98
N PHE A 225 -16.89 6.93 -9.57
CA PHE A 225 -17.50 8.15 -9.05
C PHE A 225 -19.04 8.08 -8.90
N ALA A 226 -19.74 7.27 -9.68
CA ALA A 226 -21.20 7.22 -9.71
C ALA A 226 -21.86 6.94 -8.34
N ASP A 227 -21.16 6.19 -7.47
CA ASP A 227 -21.65 5.83 -6.13
C ASP A 227 -21.25 6.84 -5.04
N TYR A 228 -20.69 8.00 -5.42
CA TYR A 228 -20.19 9.01 -4.48
C TYR A 228 -20.76 10.38 -4.76
N ASP A 229 -20.78 11.23 -3.74
CA ASP A 229 -20.93 12.67 -3.93
C ASP A 229 -19.56 13.23 -4.37
N THR A 230 -19.50 13.69 -5.62
CA THR A 230 -18.28 14.14 -6.27
C THR A 230 -18.34 15.60 -6.62
N THR A 231 -17.35 16.38 -6.19
CA THR A 231 -17.15 17.78 -6.58
C THR A 231 -15.98 17.87 -7.55
N VAL A 232 -16.16 18.61 -8.66
CA VAL A 232 -15.11 18.83 -9.66
C VAL A 232 -14.71 20.30 -9.64
N HIS A 233 -13.42 20.55 -9.46
CA HIS A 233 -12.81 21.88 -9.49
C HIS A 233 -11.94 21.99 -10.75
N PHE A 234 -12.27 22.92 -11.63
CA PHE A 234 -11.42 23.25 -12.78
C PHE A 234 -10.43 24.33 -12.36
N ILE A 235 -9.14 24.03 -12.45
CA ILE A 235 -8.06 24.89 -11.99
C ILE A 235 -6.99 25.08 -13.06
N SER A 236 -6.13 26.07 -12.89
CA SER A 236 -4.98 26.28 -13.76
C SER A 236 -3.88 25.24 -13.53
N GLU A 237 -3.02 25.06 -14.52
CA GLU A 237 -1.84 24.20 -14.38
C GLU A 237 -0.87 24.71 -13.31
N GLU A 238 -0.76 26.02 -13.15
CA GLU A 238 0.05 26.66 -12.12
C GLU A 238 -0.47 26.30 -10.72
N GLU A 239 -1.76 26.45 -10.48
CA GLU A 239 -2.41 26.07 -9.23
C GLU A 239 -2.29 24.57 -8.97
N PHE A 240 -2.48 23.73 -9.99
CA PHE A 240 -2.31 22.29 -9.88
C PHE A 240 -0.90 21.91 -9.44
N ASN A 241 0.12 22.50 -10.06
CA ASN A 241 1.52 22.21 -9.73
C ASN A 241 1.89 22.73 -8.33
N ALA A 242 1.36 23.84 -7.91
CA ALA A 242 1.61 24.43 -6.59
C ALA A 242 0.96 23.62 -5.45
N ASN A 243 -0.29 23.16 -5.63
CA ASN A 243 -1.10 22.65 -4.53
C ASN A 243 -1.42 21.15 -4.61
N HIS A 244 -1.26 20.51 -5.79
CA HIS A 244 -1.70 19.14 -6.03
C HIS A 244 -0.60 18.22 -6.58
N SER A 245 0.69 18.57 -6.45
CA SER A 245 1.83 17.77 -6.90
C SER A 245 2.06 16.54 -6.01
N GLY A 246 1.80 16.63 -4.71
CA GLY A 246 2.01 15.55 -3.72
C GLY A 246 1.07 14.36 -3.86
N ILE A 247 1.36 13.29 -3.15
CA ILE A 247 0.54 12.07 -3.08
C ILE A 247 0.23 11.76 -1.60
N PRO A 248 -0.42 12.67 -0.85
CA PRO A 248 -0.82 12.41 0.52
C PRO A 248 -1.93 11.37 0.57
N HIS A 249 -1.99 10.63 1.68
CA HIS A 249 -3.09 9.70 1.95
C HIS A 249 -3.23 9.47 3.46
N GLY A 250 -4.06 8.50 3.83
CA GLY A 250 -4.26 8.06 5.18
C GLY A 250 -5.68 7.58 5.42
N GLY A 251 -6.10 7.57 6.66
CA GLY A 251 -7.43 7.18 7.05
C GLY A 251 -7.51 6.60 8.45
N PHE A 252 -8.61 5.92 8.72
CA PHE A 252 -8.95 5.41 10.03
C PHE A 252 -9.49 3.99 9.93
N VAL A 253 -9.07 3.12 10.86
CA VAL A 253 -9.75 1.86 11.16
C VAL A 253 -10.30 2.00 12.57
N LEU A 254 -11.61 1.82 12.71
CA LEU A 254 -12.29 1.88 13.99
C LEU A 254 -13.00 0.56 14.28
N ARG A 255 -12.93 0.13 15.51
CA ARG A 255 -13.74 -0.96 16.04
C ARG A 255 -14.57 -0.42 17.19
N SER A 256 -15.86 -0.31 17.00
CA SER A 256 -16.82 0.06 18.04
C SER A 256 -17.52 -1.18 18.55
N GLY A 257 -17.55 -1.39 19.85
CA GLY A 257 -18.18 -2.59 20.41
C GLY A 257 -18.46 -2.47 21.90
N LYS A 258 -19.01 -3.54 22.46
CA LYS A 258 -19.52 -3.55 23.82
C LYS A 258 -19.00 -4.73 24.62
N THR A 259 -18.87 -4.55 25.93
CA THR A 259 -18.63 -5.59 26.93
C THR A 259 -19.62 -5.48 28.09
N GLY A 260 -19.51 -6.39 29.04
CA GLY A 260 -20.45 -6.53 30.16
C GLY A 260 -21.48 -7.61 29.90
N TRP A 261 -22.11 -8.10 30.97
CA TRP A 261 -23.07 -9.18 30.86
C TRP A 261 -24.35 -8.79 30.08
N ASN A 262 -24.69 -7.49 30.07
CA ASN A 262 -25.85 -6.91 29.39
C ASN A 262 -25.42 -5.92 28.28
N GLU A 263 -24.15 -6.00 27.82
CA GLU A 263 -23.59 -5.10 26.79
C GLU A 263 -23.64 -3.61 27.20
N GLU A 264 -23.44 -3.35 28.47
CA GLU A 264 -23.61 -2.01 29.08
C GLU A 264 -22.38 -1.10 28.95
N THR A 265 -21.20 -1.68 28.60
CA THR A 265 -19.95 -0.91 28.53
C THR A 265 -19.49 -0.75 27.08
N ASN A 266 -19.43 0.49 26.62
CA ASN A 266 -18.99 0.81 25.26
C ASN A 266 -17.46 0.95 25.19
N HIS A 267 -16.87 0.48 24.09
CA HIS A 267 -15.45 0.60 23.80
C HIS A 267 -15.22 1.01 22.35
N MET A 268 -14.13 1.77 22.15
CA MET A 268 -13.64 2.16 20.83
C MET A 268 -12.17 1.84 20.72
N ILE A 269 -11.78 1.14 19.64
CA ILE A 269 -10.40 1.01 19.19
C ILE A 269 -10.28 1.82 17.91
N GLU A 270 -9.35 2.78 17.85
CA GLU A 270 -9.10 3.58 16.66
C GLU A 270 -7.61 3.53 16.31
N PHE A 271 -7.34 3.24 15.05
CA PHE A 271 -6.02 3.37 14.43
C PHE A 271 -6.10 4.37 13.29
N SER A 272 -5.22 5.36 13.30
CA SER A 272 -5.20 6.47 12.35
C SER A 272 -3.85 6.56 11.64
N LEU A 273 -3.88 6.84 10.33
CA LEU A 273 -2.71 7.17 9.53
C LEU A 273 -2.88 8.51 8.84
N LYS A 274 -1.81 9.32 8.86
CA LYS A 274 -1.69 10.56 8.10
C LYS A 274 -0.35 10.52 7.35
N LEU A 275 -0.41 10.39 6.04
CA LEU A 275 0.74 10.18 5.17
C LEU A 275 0.91 11.39 4.25
N GLU A 276 2.09 12.02 4.26
CA GLU A 276 2.44 13.05 3.29
C GLU A 276 2.80 12.45 1.93
N SER A 277 3.37 11.23 1.95
CA SER A 277 3.72 10.47 0.76
C SER A 277 3.29 9.01 0.91
N ASN A 278 2.23 8.62 0.21
CA ASN A 278 1.76 7.23 0.19
C ASN A 278 2.85 6.25 -0.26
N PRO A 279 3.55 6.45 -1.40
CA PRO A 279 4.54 5.48 -1.86
C PRO A 279 5.75 5.34 -0.92
N GLU A 280 6.20 6.41 -0.28
CA GLU A 280 7.33 6.35 0.66
C GLU A 280 6.95 5.60 1.94
N PHE A 281 5.75 5.85 2.49
CA PHE A 281 5.28 5.12 3.66
C PHE A 281 5.07 3.64 3.34
N THR A 282 4.42 3.32 2.21
CA THR A 282 4.26 1.93 1.76
C THR A 282 5.61 1.24 1.62
N ALA A 283 6.61 1.93 1.08
CA ALA A 283 7.97 1.42 0.97
C ALA A 283 8.60 1.07 2.33
N CYS A 284 8.38 1.89 3.35
CA CYS A 284 8.83 1.59 4.73
C CYS A 284 8.18 0.32 5.26
N VAL A 285 6.88 0.13 5.00
CA VAL A 285 6.18 -1.10 5.39
C VAL A 285 6.77 -2.31 4.67
N LEU A 286 6.92 -2.25 3.33
CA LEU A 286 7.54 -3.33 2.54
C LEU A 286 8.94 -3.70 3.07
N THR A 287 9.75 -2.70 3.40
CA THR A 287 11.12 -2.89 3.91
C THR A 287 11.11 -3.60 5.27
N ALA A 288 10.20 -3.24 6.18
CA ALA A 288 10.05 -3.93 7.45
C ALA A 288 9.67 -5.40 7.26
N TYR A 289 8.76 -5.69 6.31
CA TYR A 289 8.36 -7.07 6.00
C TYR A 289 9.42 -7.84 5.22
N ALA A 290 10.31 -7.18 4.49
CA ALA A 290 11.48 -7.81 3.89
C ALA A 290 12.40 -8.42 4.96
N ARG A 291 12.60 -7.73 6.09
CA ARG A 291 13.31 -8.28 7.25
C ARG A 291 12.64 -9.54 7.79
N ALA A 292 11.32 -9.53 7.89
CA ALA A 292 10.57 -10.70 8.36
C ALA A 292 10.71 -11.89 7.39
N ALA A 293 10.58 -11.66 6.09
CA ALA A 293 10.76 -12.69 5.07
C ALA A 293 12.15 -13.33 5.13
N TYR A 294 13.20 -12.52 5.26
CA TYR A 294 14.56 -13.01 5.46
C TYR A 294 14.67 -13.88 6.71
N ARG A 295 14.15 -13.42 7.84
CA ARG A 295 14.21 -14.16 9.12
C ARG A 295 13.43 -15.49 9.08
N LEU A 296 12.30 -15.53 8.36
CA LEU A 296 11.53 -16.76 8.15
C LEU A 296 12.28 -17.72 7.23
N ALA A 297 12.88 -17.24 6.15
CA ALA A 297 13.70 -18.04 5.25
C ALA A 297 14.90 -18.68 5.97
N MET A 298 15.57 -17.93 6.85
CA MET A 298 16.64 -18.46 7.70
C MET A 298 16.17 -19.57 8.66
N LYS A 299 14.89 -19.57 9.03
CA LYS A 299 14.26 -20.64 9.83
C LYS A 299 13.68 -21.77 8.98
N LYS A 300 13.79 -21.68 7.65
CA LYS A 300 13.19 -22.61 6.69
C LYS A 300 11.66 -22.68 6.78
N ASP A 301 11.02 -21.58 7.23
CA ASP A 301 9.57 -21.45 7.26
C ASP A 301 9.07 -20.91 5.90
N TYR A 302 9.18 -21.79 4.89
CA TYR A 302 8.89 -21.48 3.50
C TYR A 302 7.40 -21.32 3.22
N GLY A 303 7.09 -20.74 2.07
CA GLY A 303 5.73 -20.52 1.57
C GLY A 303 5.35 -19.04 1.47
N CYS A 304 4.16 -18.81 0.98
CA CYS A 304 3.55 -17.48 0.94
C CYS A 304 3.00 -17.13 2.32
N LYS A 305 3.15 -15.88 2.69
CA LYS A 305 2.66 -15.30 3.94
C LYS A 305 1.89 -14.01 3.62
N THR A 306 1.04 -13.62 4.53
CA THR A 306 0.37 -12.31 4.58
C THR A 306 0.78 -11.58 5.85
N ILE A 307 0.26 -10.36 6.04
CA ILE A 307 0.47 -9.63 7.28
C ILE A 307 0.01 -10.42 8.52
N PHE A 308 -0.93 -11.32 8.38
CA PHE A 308 -1.51 -12.11 9.48
C PHE A 308 -0.58 -13.21 10.00
N ASP A 309 0.38 -13.64 9.19
CA ASP A 309 1.29 -14.74 9.49
C ASP A 309 2.61 -14.27 10.11
N ILE A 310 2.81 -12.95 10.22
CA ILE A 310 4.08 -12.37 10.64
C ILE A 310 4.01 -11.92 12.11
N ALA A 311 4.81 -12.54 12.96
CA ALA A 311 4.95 -12.07 14.33
C ALA A 311 5.60 -10.68 14.36
N PRO A 312 5.04 -9.69 15.08
CA PRO A 312 5.50 -8.29 15.08
C PRO A 312 6.99 -8.12 15.40
N ALA A 313 7.55 -8.95 16.27
CA ALA A 313 8.98 -8.93 16.63
C ALA A 313 9.93 -9.22 15.44
N LEU A 314 9.43 -9.85 14.36
CA LEU A 314 10.22 -10.11 13.15
C LEU A 314 10.44 -8.85 12.31
N LEU A 315 9.62 -7.81 12.49
CA LEU A 315 9.64 -6.58 11.71
C LEU A 315 10.73 -5.60 12.16
N CYS A 316 11.12 -5.64 13.44
CA CYS A 316 12.02 -4.66 14.03
C CYS A 316 13.49 -5.12 13.91
N GLU A 317 14.42 -4.15 13.74
CA GLU A 317 15.86 -4.41 13.78
C GLU A 317 16.30 -4.97 15.15
N LYS A 318 15.70 -4.50 16.24
CA LYS A 318 15.98 -4.87 17.61
C LYS A 318 15.71 -6.36 17.88
N ASP A 319 16.53 -6.97 18.73
CA ASP A 319 16.27 -8.33 19.21
C ASP A 319 15.14 -8.37 20.26
N GLY A 320 14.72 -9.60 20.61
CA GLY A 320 13.62 -9.78 21.55
C GLY A 320 13.90 -9.27 22.96
N ALA A 321 15.16 -9.26 23.43
CA ALA A 321 15.54 -8.73 24.74
C ALA A 321 15.43 -7.20 24.74
N GLU A 322 15.91 -6.57 23.68
CA GLU A 322 15.84 -5.10 23.51
C GLU A 322 14.40 -4.63 23.32
N LEU A 323 13.57 -5.35 22.55
CA LEU A 323 12.15 -5.06 22.40
C LEU A 323 11.42 -5.09 23.75
N ARG A 324 11.63 -6.16 24.55
CA ARG A 324 11.04 -6.25 25.90
C ARG A 324 11.47 -5.11 26.82
N LYS A 325 12.73 -4.72 26.74
CA LYS A 325 13.27 -3.62 27.56
C LYS A 325 12.72 -2.25 27.18
N SER A 326 12.45 -2.02 25.88
CA SER A 326 12.13 -0.67 25.37
C SER A 326 10.65 -0.46 25.08
N LEU A 327 9.84 -1.52 24.92
CA LEU A 327 8.45 -1.43 24.49
C LEU A 327 7.45 -2.12 25.43
N LEU A 328 7.91 -2.90 26.40
CA LEU A 328 7.12 -3.43 27.52
C LEU A 328 7.52 -2.78 28.84
#